data_24abeee48aab4ff06d53e01cf4005e64
#
_entry.id   24abeee48aab4ff06d53e01cf4005e64
#
_cell.length_a   1.000
_cell.length_b   1.000
_cell.length_c   1.000
_cell.angle_alpha   90.00
_cell.angle_beta   90.00
_cell.angle_gamma   90.00
#
_symmetry.space_group_name_H-M   'P 1'
#
loop_
_entity.id
_entity.type
_entity.pdbx_description
1 polymer ?
#
loop_
_entity_poly.entity_id
_entity_poly.type
_entity_poly.pdbx_seq_one_letter_code
_entity_poly.pdbx_strand_id
1 'polypeptide(L)'
;MLSKAIDRASNVRAFRLIYCFLLFATGVYIGCWFLYNKPQNNLLIPPTNRSLPSFIKPKEALGLNCTSIYDDPKFNYSSYESERVHVSGPQNEAELPMDCNSIRQRAYFHTEDLYPEEAEFPIAFARTVFMDYRLIEIDLAALYTPHNFYCYALDLKSAPLFHKRMNALASCFPNVFIAEKKFSMNSKGHNMTYSQYQCMLTLSKPEYKWKYMVMLQNHDIPLKTNQEMIQIFKWFNGSNDVASWPAPKERINPNVTWSFEDMHLFKNESRNRLVHNGHEPKMQFAKSMVHVSLSRAMINFMLYDINFESILKNFEWDAFAIDELIMASLNSADAIDPPGGFTTSCSKYKIAYWTMTRWEMWLWDVKNCSTIARHSVCILGMEHLRVIANVPQLFANKVIPSYDFGAAVCWYEEHFRRTHFDRGLHRLASNIYLNLPHVRFNRERNRLGDKFNVTQFVCKSKDNETDRWH
;
A
#
# COMPACT_ATOMS: atom_id res chain seq x y z
N MET A 1 15.25 37.00 25.53
CA MET A 1 15.77 36.49 24.22
C MET A 1 14.68 36.26 23.17
N LEU A 2 13.44 35.89 23.52
CA LEU A 2 12.34 35.71 22.56
C LEU A 2 11.91 37.02 21.85
N SER A 3 11.93 38.17 22.54
CA SER A 3 11.51 39.46 21.93
C SER A 3 12.42 39.92 20.79
N LYS A 4 13.72 39.67 20.89
CA LYS A 4 14.71 40.02 19.83
C LYS A 4 14.61 39.10 18.59
N ALA A 5 14.05 37.89 18.71
CA ALA A 5 13.85 36.98 17.59
C ALA A 5 12.60 37.36 16.78
N ILE A 6 11.55 37.86 17.44
CA ILE A 6 10.32 38.31 16.80
C ILE A 6 10.55 39.61 16.02
N ASP A 7 11.32 40.53 16.56
CA ASP A 7 11.69 41.80 15.86
C ASP A 7 12.61 41.55 14.63
N ARG A 8 13.50 40.58 14.67
CA ARG A 8 14.29 40.21 13.48
C ARG A 8 13.43 39.58 12.36
N ALA A 9 12.42 38.76 12.71
CA ALA A 9 11.54 38.15 11.72
C ALA A 9 10.60 39.17 11.07
N SER A 10 10.09 40.17 11.81
CA SER A 10 9.27 41.25 11.29
C SER A 10 10.07 42.21 10.37
N ASN A 11 11.31 42.53 10.74
CA ASN A 11 12.18 43.38 9.92
C ASN A 11 12.61 42.72 8.62
N VAL A 12 12.83 41.39 8.60
CA VAL A 12 13.14 40.65 7.37
C VAL A 12 11.95 40.61 6.42
N ARG A 13 10.71 40.50 6.94
CA ARG A 13 9.50 40.55 6.12
C ARG A 13 9.24 41.95 5.55
N ALA A 14 9.42 42.99 6.34
CA ALA A 14 9.29 44.36 5.89
C ALA A 14 10.35 44.68 4.81
N PHE A 15 11.60 44.26 5.00
CA PHE A 15 12.68 44.47 4.03
C PHE A 15 12.43 43.73 2.71
N ARG A 16 11.89 42.52 2.75
CA ARG A 16 11.54 41.73 1.54
C ARG A 16 10.36 42.37 0.80
N LEU A 17 9.34 42.86 1.51
CA LEU A 17 8.23 43.57 0.91
C LEU A 17 8.66 44.88 0.24
N ILE A 18 9.55 45.65 0.86
CA ILE A 18 10.09 46.89 0.29
C ILE A 18 10.96 46.60 -0.96
N TYR A 19 11.77 45.53 -0.93
CA TYR A 19 12.58 45.11 -2.07
C TYR A 19 11.72 44.59 -3.23
N CYS A 20 10.65 43.85 -2.95
CA CYS A 20 9.67 43.44 -3.97
C CYS A 20 8.93 44.65 -4.55
N PHE A 21 8.61 45.68 -3.74
CA PHE A 21 7.95 46.90 -4.21
C PHE A 21 8.86 47.72 -5.10
N LEU A 22 10.14 47.79 -4.79
CA LEU A 22 11.16 48.52 -5.60
C LEU A 22 11.43 47.81 -6.95
N LEU A 23 11.40 46.48 -6.98
CA LEU A 23 11.49 45.70 -8.23
C LEU A 23 10.25 45.81 -9.09
N PHE A 24 9.07 46.02 -8.47
CA PHE A 24 7.81 46.27 -9.16
C PHE A 24 7.83 47.60 -9.93
N ALA A 25 8.44 48.63 -9.33
CA ALA A 25 8.56 49.96 -9.92
C ALA A 25 9.56 50.00 -11.11
N THR A 26 10.43 48.98 -11.26
CA THR A 26 11.43 48.89 -12.33
C THR A 26 11.06 47.91 -13.45
N GLY A 27 9.84 47.36 -13.44
CA GLY A 27 9.33 46.49 -14.52
C GLY A 27 9.91 45.07 -14.59
N VAL A 28 10.64 44.62 -13.57
CA VAL A 28 11.23 43.27 -13.52
C VAL A 28 10.35 42.33 -12.73
N TYR A 29 9.32 41.75 -13.38
CA TYR A 29 8.26 40.95 -12.76
C TYR A 29 8.66 39.50 -12.36
N ILE A 30 9.79 38.99 -12.86
CA ILE A 30 10.09 37.56 -12.81
C ILE A 30 10.76 37.11 -11.48
N GLY A 31 11.43 38.01 -10.78
CA GLY A 31 12.18 37.63 -9.57
C GLY A 31 11.36 37.43 -8.30
N CYS A 32 10.25 38.15 -8.12
CA CYS A 32 9.48 38.12 -6.88
C CYS A 32 8.61 36.87 -6.73
N TRP A 33 8.11 36.30 -7.82
CA TRP A 33 7.28 35.07 -7.77
C TRP A 33 8.09 33.86 -7.28
N PHE A 34 9.35 33.76 -7.71
CA PHE A 34 10.26 32.68 -7.28
C PHE A 34 10.73 32.82 -5.82
N LEU A 35 10.81 34.04 -5.30
CA LEU A 35 11.23 34.29 -3.91
C LEU A 35 10.07 34.09 -2.92
N TYR A 36 8.83 34.27 -3.36
CA TYR A 36 7.64 34.12 -2.51
C TYR A 36 7.12 32.67 -2.47
N ASN A 37 7.30 31.90 -3.55
CA ASN A 37 6.87 30.53 -3.69
C ASN A 37 7.97 29.47 -3.50
N LYS A 38 9.13 29.85 -2.96
CA LYS A 38 10.04 28.83 -2.46
C LYS A 38 9.35 28.09 -1.32
N PRO A 39 9.07 26.76 -1.46
CA PRO A 39 8.58 26.01 -0.32
C PRO A 39 9.55 26.24 0.82
N GLN A 40 9.06 26.72 1.95
CA GLN A 40 9.83 26.69 3.18
C GLN A 40 10.05 25.21 3.47
N ASN A 41 11.22 24.69 3.11
CA ASN A 41 11.75 23.51 3.75
C ASN A 41 11.90 23.88 5.24
N ASN A 42 10.84 23.67 6.01
CA ASN A 42 10.97 23.49 7.44
C ASN A 42 11.74 22.20 7.61
N LEU A 43 13.06 22.27 7.52
CA LEU A 43 13.94 21.34 8.18
C LEU A 43 13.56 21.44 9.65
N LEU A 44 12.67 20.58 10.11
CA LEU A 44 12.52 20.30 11.52
C LEU A 44 13.88 19.76 11.97
N ILE A 45 14.69 20.67 12.55
CA ILE A 45 15.91 20.29 13.25
C ILE A 45 15.45 19.32 14.33
N PRO A 46 15.89 18.06 14.32
CA PRO A 46 15.54 17.16 15.38
C PRO A 46 15.99 17.75 16.73
N PRO A 47 15.27 17.55 17.82
CA PRO A 47 15.64 18.05 19.12
C PRO A 47 17.06 17.59 19.46
N THR A 48 17.91 18.51 19.87
CA THR A 48 19.37 18.48 19.89
C THR A 48 20.02 17.51 20.91
N ASN A 49 19.34 16.45 21.36
CA ASN A 49 19.90 15.49 22.34
C ASN A 49 19.42 14.04 22.17
N ARG A 50 18.97 13.61 20.97
CA ARG A 50 18.63 12.19 20.73
C ARG A 50 19.71 11.53 19.89
N SER A 51 20.11 10.32 20.28
CA SER A 51 20.91 9.46 19.42
C SER A 51 20.13 9.21 18.12
N LEU A 52 20.77 9.41 16.98
CA LEU A 52 20.17 9.08 15.68
C LEU A 52 19.80 7.60 15.65
N PRO A 53 18.63 7.24 15.08
CA PRO A 53 18.28 5.84 14.92
C PRO A 53 19.31 5.14 14.03
N SER A 54 19.57 3.85 14.31
CA SER A 54 20.45 3.03 13.48
C SER A 54 19.75 1.78 13.02
N PHE A 55 19.98 1.39 11.77
CA PHE A 55 19.47 0.12 11.24
C PHE A 55 20.16 -1.04 11.95
N ILE A 56 19.37 -1.98 12.47
CA ILE A 56 19.88 -3.19 13.11
C ILE A 56 19.93 -4.29 12.06
N LYS A 57 21.14 -4.55 11.53
CA LYS A 57 21.33 -5.56 10.49
C LYS A 57 21.26 -6.96 11.09
N PRO A 58 20.45 -7.88 10.54
CA PRO A 58 20.41 -9.28 10.96
C PRO A 58 21.79 -9.94 10.86
N LYS A 59 22.07 -10.84 11.81
CA LYS A 59 23.40 -11.51 11.91
C LYS A 59 23.81 -12.25 10.63
N GLU A 60 22.85 -12.80 9.91
CA GLU A 60 23.05 -13.54 8.67
C GLU A 60 23.53 -12.64 7.52
N ALA A 61 23.31 -11.34 7.62
CA ALA A 61 23.65 -10.37 6.58
C ALA A 61 24.71 -9.34 7.02
N LEU A 62 25.37 -9.52 8.17
CA LEU A 62 26.37 -8.58 8.69
C LEU A 62 27.53 -8.31 7.71
N GLY A 63 27.92 -9.31 6.93
CA GLY A 63 28.99 -9.19 5.93
C GLY A 63 28.58 -8.43 4.65
N LEU A 64 27.31 -8.11 4.45
CA LEU A 64 26.85 -7.46 3.22
C LEU A 64 27.10 -5.94 3.28
N ASN A 65 27.73 -5.41 2.23
CA ASN A 65 27.80 -3.97 1.98
C ASN A 65 26.65 -3.54 1.09
N CYS A 66 25.51 -3.18 1.70
CA CYS A 66 24.31 -2.82 0.98
C CYS A 66 24.43 -1.46 0.24
N THR A 67 25.24 -0.54 0.73
CA THR A 67 25.43 0.78 0.10
C THR A 67 26.04 0.65 -1.30
N SER A 68 26.97 -0.28 -1.50
CA SER A 68 27.61 -0.51 -2.80
C SER A 68 26.63 -0.92 -3.90
N ILE A 69 25.49 -1.52 -3.54
CA ILE A 69 24.45 -1.91 -4.50
C ILE A 69 23.86 -0.69 -5.17
N TYR A 70 23.67 0.42 -4.45
CA TYR A 70 23.03 1.63 -4.95
C TYR A 70 24.03 2.62 -5.54
N ASP A 71 25.24 2.72 -4.97
CA ASP A 71 26.23 3.74 -5.29
C ASP A 71 27.22 3.31 -6.37
N ASP A 72 27.53 2.01 -6.51
CA ASP A 72 28.46 1.50 -7.52
C ASP A 72 27.72 1.04 -8.79
N PRO A 73 27.78 1.81 -9.91
CA PRO A 73 27.14 1.41 -11.17
C PRO A 73 27.67 0.07 -11.74
N LYS A 74 28.86 -0.35 -11.29
CA LYS A 74 29.54 -1.58 -11.73
C LYS A 74 29.40 -2.72 -10.73
N PHE A 75 28.45 -2.63 -9.77
CA PHE A 75 28.24 -3.70 -8.80
C PHE A 75 28.10 -5.06 -9.50
N ASN A 76 28.90 -6.01 -9.10
CA ASN A 76 28.95 -7.32 -9.73
C ASN A 76 27.91 -8.28 -9.11
N TYR A 77 26.72 -8.33 -9.69
CA TYR A 77 25.66 -9.24 -9.25
C TYR A 77 26.01 -10.72 -9.42
N SER A 78 26.82 -11.05 -10.45
CA SER A 78 27.21 -12.46 -10.69
C SER A 78 28.12 -13.00 -9.60
N SER A 79 28.98 -12.18 -9.00
CA SER A 79 29.79 -12.61 -7.84
C SER A 79 28.93 -12.80 -6.60
N TYR A 80 27.90 -11.95 -6.41
CA TYR A 80 26.97 -12.09 -5.29
C TYR A 80 26.08 -13.34 -5.41
N GLU A 81 25.74 -13.75 -6.62
CA GLU A 81 24.82 -14.88 -6.85
C GLU A 81 25.29 -16.18 -6.17
N SER A 82 26.58 -16.44 -6.14
CA SER A 82 27.16 -17.58 -5.43
C SER A 82 27.22 -17.44 -3.91
N GLU A 83 27.04 -16.21 -3.40
CA GLU A 83 27.13 -15.85 -1.98
C GLU A 83 25.78 -15.39 -1.39
N ARG A 84 24.65 -15.68 -2.08
CA ARG A 84 23.33 -15.29 -1.61
C ARG A 84 23.07 -15.75 -0.18
N VAL A 85 22.54 -14.86 0.62
CA VAL A 85 22.13 -15.17 2.00
C VAL A 85 20.75 -15.82 1.98
N HIS A 86 20.70 -17.10 2.30
CA HIS A 86 19.48 -17.89 2.36
C HIS A 86 19.03 -18.05 3.82
N VAL A 87 17.76 -17.76 4.11
CA VAL A 87 17.18 -17.98 5.43
C VAL A 87 15.84 -18.69 5.30
N SER A 88 15.78 -19.92 5.77
CA SER A 88 14.55 -20.72 5.86
C SER A 88 13.81 -20.54 7.21
N GLY A 89 14.33 -19.68 8.06
CA GLY A 89 13.85 -19.44 9.42
C GLY A 89 14.39 -20.44 10.44
N PRO A 90 14.46 -20.06 11.72
CA PRO A 90 14.85 -20.95 12.83
C PRO A 90 13.87 -22.10 12.97
N GLN A 91 14.38 -23.30 13.20
CA GLN A 91 13.58 -24.53 13.26
C GLN A 91 12.94 -24.73 14.64
N ASN A 92 13.48 -24.12 15.70
CA ASN A 92 13.00 -24.25 17.08
C ASN A 92 12.90 -22.89 17.78
N GLU A 93 12.27 -22.88 18.95
CA GLU A 93 12.02 -21.64 19.72
C GLU A 93 13.30 -21.03 20.33
N ALA A 94 14.25 -21.88 20.70
CA ALA A 94 15.50 -21.41 21.33
C ALA A 94 16.41 -20.64 20.35
N GLU A 95 16.28 -20.90 19.06
CA GLU A 95 17.06 -20.19 18.04
C GLU A 95 16.58 -18.75 17.80
N LEU A 96 15.31 -18.45 18.17
CA LEU A 96 14.73 -17.11 18.02
C LEU A 96 13.88 -16.78 19.25
N PRO A 97 14.45 -16.13 20.27
CA PRO A 97 13.70 -15.69 21.44
C PRO A 97 12.58 -14.72 21.07
N MET A 98 11.39 -14.94 21.63
CA MET A 98 10.16 -14.25 21.23
C MET A 98 9.59 -13.35 22.32
N ASP A 99 10.33 -13.06 23.38
CA ASP A 99 9.99 -12.01 24.32
C ASP A 99 10.12 -10.63 23.68
N CYS A 100 9.41 -9.64 24.20
CA CYS A 100 9.34 -8.32 23.58
C CYS A 100 10.67 -7.56 23.57
N ASN A 101 11.57 -7.82 24.51
CA ASN A 101 12.90 -7.22 24.51
C ASN A 101 13.74 -7.79 23.36
N SER A 102 13.74 -9.10 23.21
CA SER A 102 14.46 -9.79 22.14
C SER A 102 13.94 -9.36 20.75
N ILE A 103 12.62 -9.20 20.56
CA ILE A 103 12.04 -8.71 19.32
C ILE A 103 12.53 -7.28 19.02
N ARG A 104 12.46 -6.37 20.00
CA ARG A 104 12.88 -4.97 19.83
C ARG A 104 14.40 -4.80 19.65
N GLN A 105 15.19 -5.75 20.13
CA GLN A 105 16.65 -5.73 19.93
C GLN A 105 17.08 -6.22 18.54
N ARG A 106 16.24 -7.00 17.84
CA ARG A 106 16.57 -7.54 16.52
C ARG A 106 16.28 -6.58 15.36
N ALA A 107 15.42 -5.58 15.59
CA ALA A 107 15.09 -4.58 14.59
C ALA A 107 14.74 -3.25 15.26
N TYR A 108 14.92 -2.15 14.54
CA TYR A 108 14.52 -0.83 15.02
C TYR A 108 13.02 -0.62 14.77
N PHE A 109 12.24 -0.56 15.85
CA PHE A 109 10.84 -0.19 15.82
C PHE A 109 10.68 1.28 16.22
N HIS A 110 10.06 2.04 15.35
CA HIS A 110 9.77 3.45 15.57
C HIS A 110 8.60 3.61 16.57
N THR A 111 8.89 3.65 17.85
CA THR A 111 7.87 3.68 18.93
C THR A 111 7.55 5.09 19.43
N GLU A 112 8.25 6.10 18.96
CA GLU A 112 8.08 7.49 19.37
C GLU A 112 7.25 8.27 18.35
N ASP A 113 6.61 9.34 18.80
CA ASP A 113 5.87 10.27 17.93
C ASP A 113 6.86 11.28 17.29
N LEU A 114 7.55 10.86 16.25
CA LEU A 114 8.55 11.68 15.57
C LEU A 114 7.99 12.47 14.38
N TYR A 115 6.87 12.03 13.81
CA TYR A 115 6.36 12.57 12.56
C TYR A 115 4.88 12.91 12.70
N PRO A 116 4.53 14.20 12.95
CA PRO A 116 3.15 14.65 13.18
C PRO A 116 2.17 14.23 12.07
N GLU A 117 2.63 14.13 10.81
CA GLU A 117 1.81 13.69 9.68
C GLU A 117 1.31 12.25 9.81
N GLU A 118 2.02 11.38 10.55
CA GLU A 118 1.59 10.00 10.81
C GLU A 118 0.43 9.95 11.79
N ALA A 119 0.42 10.84 12.78
CA ALA A 119 -0.70 10.98 13.71
C ALA A 119 -1.95 11.56 13.03
N GLU A 120 -1.78 12.51 12.10
CA GLU A 120 -2.87 13.12 11.35
C GLU A 120 -3.47 12.19 10.29
N PHE A 121 -2.65 11.30 9.74
CA PHE A 121 -3.02 10.41 8.64
C PHE A 121 -2.57 8.96 8.86
N PRO A 122 -3.10 8.27 9.89
CA PRO A 122 -2.76 6.87 10.13
C PRO A 122 -3.21 5.96 8.99
N ILE A 123 -2.43 4.89 8.76
CA ILE A 123 -2.69 3.86 7.75
C ILE A 123 -2.97 2.53 8.46
N ALA A 124 -3.87 1.73 7.91
CA ALA A 124 -4.12 0.36 8.33
C ALA A 124 -3.50 -0.63 7.33
N PHE A 125 -2.84 -1.67 7.82
CA PHE A 125 -2.27 -2.74 7.02
C PHE A 125 -2.94 -4.07 7.39
N ALA A 126 -3.60 -4.70 6.40
CA ALA A 126 -4.23 -6.00 6.54
C ALA A 126 -3.44 -7.01 5.70
N ARG A 127 -2.77 -7.96 6.34
CA ARG A 127 -1.86 -8.88 5.66
C ARG A 127 -2.24 -10.33 5.88
N THR A 128 -2.37 -11.11 4.81
CA THR A 128 -2.50 -12.57 4.89
C THR A 128 -1.12 -13.20 4.92
N VAL A 129 -0.86 -14.05 5.92
CA VAL A 129 0.48 -14.62 6.16
C VAL A 129 0.43 -16.10 6.53
N PHE A 130 1.49 -16.84 6.15
CA PHE A 130 1.55 -18.28 6.38
C PHE A 130 2.94 -18.84 6.68
N MET A 131 4.01 -18.08 6.46
CA MET A 131 5.40 -18.52 6.68
C MET A 131 6.37 -17.33 6.76
N ASP A 132 7.67 -17.60 6.87
CA ASP A 132 8.76 -16.61 6.80
C ASP A 132 8.68 -15.51 7.85
N TYR A 133 8.49 -15.90 9.12
CA TYR A 133 8.34 -14.98 10.25
C TYR A 133 9.40 -13.86 10.29
N ARG A 134 10.69 -14.18 9.97
CA ARG A 134 11.80 -13.22 9.98
C ARG A 134 11.57 -12.05 9.01
N LEU A 135 11.03 -12.34 7.82
CA LEU A 135 10.65 -11.30 6.86
C LEU A 135 9.53 -10.42 7.40
N ILE A 136 8.51 -11.04 8.01
CA ILE A 136 7.36 -10.32 8.57
C ILE A 136 7.78 -9.41 9.73
N GLU A 137 8.70 -9.87 10.60
CA GLU A 137 9.22 -9.08 11.72
C GLU A 137 9.99 -7.83 11.22
N ILE A 138 10.89 -8.00 10.25
CA ILE A 138 11.65 -6.88 9.66
C ILE A 138 10.71 -5.91 8.90
N ASP A 139 9.74 -6.46 8.17
CA ASP A 139 8.75 -5.67 7.44
C ASP A 139 7.90 -4.82 8.40
N LEU A 140 7.42 -5.43 9.50
CA LEU A 140 6.73 -4.68 10.53
C LEU A 140 7.60 -3.56 11.09
N ALA A 141 8.88 -3.83 11.41
CA ALA A 141 9.79 -2.83 11.93
C ALA A 141 9.99 -1.65 10.96
N ALA A 142 10.08 -1.93 9.66
CA ALA A 142 10.23 -0.89 8.62
C ALA A 142 9.01 0.03 8.49
N LEU A 143 7.81 -0.49 8.74
CA LEU A 143 6.55 0.24 8.63
C LEU A 143 5.99 0.72 9.96
N TYR A 144 6.54 0.22 11.09
CA TYR A 144 5.97 0.46 12.40
C TYR A 144 6.00 1.93 12.79
N THR A 145 4.83 2.42 13.22
CA THR A 145 4.64 3.68 13.91
C THR A 145 3.52 3.51 14.93
N PRO A 146 3.51 4.22 16.07
CA PRO A 146 2.46 4.10 17.07
C PRO A 146 1.06 4.50 16.56
N HIS A 147 0.98 5.20 15.43
CA HIS A 147 -0.28 5.71 14.87
C HIS A 147 -0.93 4.77 13.84
N ASN A 148 -0.14 3.95 13.15
CA ASN A 148 -0.66 2.98 12.18
C ASN A 148 -1.27 1.76 12.87
N PHE A 149 -2.01 0.95 12.11
CA PHE A 149 -2.65 -0.26 12.61
C PHE A 149 -2.30 -1.45 11.73
N TYR A 150 -1.97 -2.57 12.34
CA TYR A 150 -1.49 -3.77 11.64
C TYR A 150 -2.32 -4.98 12.04
N CYS A 151 -2.87 -5.69 11.06
CA CYS A 151 -3.59 -6.93 11.28
C CYS A 151 -3.02 -8.05 10.41
N TYR A 152 -2.71 -9.18 11.02
CA TYR A 152 -2.26 -10.39 10.35
C TYR A 152 -3.33 -11.46 10.39
N ALA A 153 -3.82 -11.86 9.22
CA ALA A 153 -4.68 -13.02 9.05
C ALA A 153 -3.81 -14.25 8.76
N LEU A 154 -3.73 -15.15 9.75
CA LEU A 154 -2.87 -16.34 9.66
C LEU A 154 -3.58 -17.46 8.91
N ASP A 155 -2.89 -18.12 7.96
CA ASP A 155 -3.40 -19.37 7.37
C ASP A 155 -3.52 -20.43 8.46
N LEU A 156 -4.69 -21.04 8.55
CA LEU A 156 -4.97 -22.09 9.52
C LEU A 156 -3.98 -23.26 9.45
N LYS A 157 -3.47 -23.57 8.23
CA LYS A 157 -2.53 -24.66 7.95
C LYS A 157 -1.09 -24.34 8.27
N SER A 158 -0.76 -23.11 8.65
CA SER A 158 0.61 -22.72 8.98
C SER A 158 1.16 -23.53 10.15
N ALA A 159 2.47 -23.69 10.19
CA ALA A 159 3.16 -24.42 11.25
C ALA A 159 2.82 -23.84 12.63
N PRO A 160 2.62 -24.69 13.68
CA PRO A 160 2.31 -24.23 15.03
C PRO A 160 3.32 -23.21 15.57
N LEU A 161 4.61 -23.38 15.28
CA LEU A 161 5.66 -22.46 15.65
C LEU A 161 5.49 -21.07 15.01
N PHE A 162 5.04 -21.02 13.74
CA PHE A 162 4.72 -19.75 13.07
C PHE A 162 3.57 -19.02 13.78
N HIS A 163 2.49 -19.74 14.11
CA HIS A 163 1.38 -19.17 14.89
C HIS A 163 1.84 -18.61 16.24
N LYS A 164 2.68 -19.36 16.95
CA LYS A 164 3.20 -18.94 18.24
C LYS A 164 4.03 -17.65 18.11
N ARG A 165 4.93 -17.58 17.12
CA ARG A 165 5.75 -16.40 16.85
C ARG A 165 4.92 -15.17 16.46
N MET A 166 3.92 -15.34 15.60
CA MET A 166 3.05 -14.24 15.20
C MET A 166 2.21 -13.68 16.36
N ASN A 167 1.72 -14.56 17.25
CA ASN A 167 1.02 -14.12 18.47
C ASN A 167 1.97 -13.39 19.43
N ALA A 168 3.18 -13.88 19.60
CA ALA A 168 4.20 -13.21 20.43
C ALA A 168 4.56 -11.82 19.86
N LEU A 169 4.76 -11.70 18.55
CA LEU A 169 4.99 -10.42 17.88
C LEU A 169 3.84 -9.44 18.15
N ALA A 170 2.60 -9.87 17.93
CA ALA A 170 1.43 -9.03 18.13
C ALA A 170 1.28 -8.58 19.59
N SER A 171 1.60 -9.43 20.57
CA SER A 171 1.50 -9.09 21.99
C SER A 171 2.48 -8.01 22.44
N CYS A 172 3.53 -7.73 21.66
CA CYS A 172 4.55 -6.73 22.00
C CYS A 172 4.19 -5.30 21.60
N PHE A 173 3.13 -5.11 20.79
CA PHE A 173 2.75 -3.81 20.24
C PHE A 173 1.24 -3.59 20.33
N PRO A 174 0.76 -2.46 20.87
CA PRO A 174 -0.66 -2.23 21.15
C PRO A 174 -1.53 -2.05 19.90
N ASN A 175 -0.91 -1.78 18.76
CA ASN A 175 -1.56 -1.53 17.46
C ASN A 175 -1.31 -2.65 16.42
N VAL A 176 -0.82 -3.81 16.89
CA VAL A 176 -0.60 -5.01 16.08
C VAL A 176 -1.55 -6.11 16.52
N PHE A 177 -2.30 -6.68 15.60
CA PHE A 177 -3.39 -7.61 15.87
C PHE A 177 -3.24 -8.89 15.04
N ILE A 178 -3.74 -10.00 15.60
CA ILE A 178 -4.00 -11.23 14.86
C ILE A 178 -5.51 -11.33 14.63
N ALA A 179 -5.92 -11.61 13.40
CA ALA A 179 -7.33 -11.83 13.09
C ALA A 179 -7.90 -13.01 13.91
N GLU A 180 -9.09 -12.82 14.46
CA GLU A 180 -9.69 -13.80 15.39
C GLU A 180 -9.97 -15.14 14.70
N LYS A 181 -10.67 -15.11 13.56
CA LYS A 181 -10.98 -16.32 12.80
C LYS A 181 -9.87 -16.59 11.77
N LYS A 182 -9.44 -17.84 11.71
CA LYS A 182 -8.44 -18.33 10.77
C LYS A 182 -9.08 -19.25 9.76
N PHE A 183 -8.62 -19.16 8.52
CA PHE A 183 -9.14 -19.96 7.41
C PHE A 183 -8.00 -20.71 6.73
N SER A 184 -8.33 -21.85 6.10
CA SER A 184 -7.40 -22.61 5.26
C SER A 184 -7.33 -21.95 3.88
N MET A 185 -6.36 -21.09 3.67
CA MET A 185 -6.15 -20.40 2.39
C MET A 185 -5.40 -21.30 1.39
N ASN A 186 -5.58 -21.06 0.09
CA ASN A 186 -4.79 -21.74 -0.93
C ASN A 186 -4.47 -20.82 -2.13
N SER A 187 -3.62 -21.32 -3.03
CA SER A 187 -3.17 -20.56 -4.21
C SER A 187 -4.23 -20.39 -5.31
N LYS A 188 -5.41 -21.01 -5.17
CA LYS A 188 -6.57 -20.76 -6.03
C LYS A 188 -7.42 -19.60 -5.55
N GLY A 189 -7.06 -18.94 -4.43
CA GLY A 189 -7.77 -17.81 -3.85
C GLY A 189 -8.84 -18.16 -2.81
N HIS A 190 -9.08 -19.47 -2.56
CA HIS A 190 -10.07 -19.88 -1.57
C HIS A 190 -9.75 -19.39 -0.18
N ASN A 191 -10.77 -18.85 0.51
CA ASN A 191 -10.72 -18.29 1.85
C ASN A 191 -9.80 -17.06 2.01
N MET A 192 -9.20 -16.56 0.93
CA MET A 192 -8.32 -15.38 0.99
C MET A 192 -9.11 -14.14 1.40
N THR A 193 -10.25 -13.89 0.73
CA THR A 193 -11.09 -12.72 1.04
C THR A 193 -11.77 -12.85 2.41
N TYR A 194 -12.13 -14.06 2.85
CA TYR A 194 -12.60 -14.27 4.24
C TYR A 194 -11.53 -13.88 5.27
N SER A 195 -10.28 -14.23 5.01
CA SER A 195 -9.15 -13.86 5.87
C SER A 195 -8.92 -12.35 5.91
N GLN A 196 -8.97 -11.68 4.74
CA GLN A 196 -8.91 -10.22 4.64
C GLN A 196 -10.08 -9.55 5.38
N TYR A 197 -11.28 -10.09 5.25
CA TYR A 197 -12.48 -9.61 5.94
C TYR A 197 -12.34 -9.63 7.47
N GLN A 198 -11.68 -10.65 8.03
CA GLN A 198 -11.41 -10.66 9.47
C GLN A 198 -10.51 -9.50 9.91
N CYS A 199 -9.52 -9.14 9.10
CA CYS A 199 -8.70 -7.96 9.39
C CYS A 199 -9.50 -6.66 9.22
N MET A 200 -10.42 -6.57 8.24
CA MET A 200 -11.32 -5.41 8.14
C MET A 200 -12.14 -5.24 9.42
N LEU A 201 -12.74 -6.33 9.95
CA LEU A 201 -13.51 -6.30 11.20
C LEU A 201 -12.62 -5.88 12.38
N THR A 202 -11.44 -6.48 12.51
CA THR A 202 -10.49 -6.20 13.60
C THR A 202 -10.08 -4.74 13.63
N LEU A 203 -9.80 -4.15 12.45
CA LEU A 203 -9.25 -2.80 12.32
C LEU A 203 -10.33 -1.71 12.21
N SER A 204 -11.63 -2.05 12.12
CA SER A 204 -12.69 -1.06 11.90
C SER A 204 -13.39 -0.58 13.17
N LYS A 205 -12.76 -0.75 14.33
CA LYS A 205 -13.28 -0.17 15.57
C LYS A 205 -13.37 1.35 15.48
N PRO A 206 -14.39 1.97 16.12
CA PRO A 206 -14.62 3.42 16.03
C PRO A 206 -13.45 4.30 16.52
N GLU A 207 -12.67 3.79 17.47
CA GLU A 207 -11.49 4.48 18.03
C GLU A 207 -10.29 4.52 17.08
N TYR A 208 -10.22 3.61 16.10
CA TYR A 208 -9.11 3.56 15.13
C TYR A 208 -9.35 4.53 13.98
N LYS A 209 -8.58 5.61 13.90
CA LYS A 209 -8.83 6.76 13.01
C LYS A 209 -8.02 6.73 11.69
N TRP A 210 -7.58 5.54 11.26
CA TRP A 210 -6.86 5.40 9.99
C TRP A 210 -7.67 5.88 8.77
N LYS A 211 -6.99 6.27 7.70
CA LYS A 211 -7.57 6.86 6.49
C LYS A 211 -7.65 5.88 5.33
N TYR A 212 -6.66 5.03 5.16
CA TYR A 212 -6.60 3.99 4.14
C TYR A 212 -6.24 2.65 4.77
N MET A 213 -6.77 1.57 4.20
CA MET A 213 -6.38 0.20 4.50
C MET A 213 -5.70 -0.40 3.28
N VAL A 214 -4.46 -0.90 3.47
CA VAL A 214 -3.68 -1.59 2.44
C VAL A 214 -3.76 -3.09 2.69
N MET A 215 -4.23 -3.85 1.70
CA MET A 215 -4.33 -5.31 1.77
C MET A 215 -3.13 -5.94 1.08
N LEU A 216 -2.43 -6.79 1.81
CA LEU A 216 -1.13 -7.35 1.44
C LEU A 216 -1.08 -8.86 1.64
N GLN A 217 -0.07 -9.48 1.04
CA GLN A 217 0.24 -10.89 1.16
C GLN A 217 1.61 -11.11 1.83
N ASN A 218 1.95 -12.38 2.11
CA ASN A 218 3.10 -12.80 2.92
C ASN A 218 4.44 -12.21 2.50
N HIS A 219 4.70 -12.13 1.18
CA HIS A 219 6.01 -11.79 0.61
C HIS A 219 6.05 -10.40 -0.03
N ASP A 220 5.13 -9.52 0.34
CA ASP A 220 5.13 -8.11 -0.05
C ASP A 220 6.16 -7.36 0.80
N ILE A 221 6.92 -6.45 0.19
CA ILE A 221 7.83 -5.54 0.88
C ILE A 221 7.47 -4.08 0.56
N PRO A 222 7.59 -3.14 1.52
CA PRO A 222 7.29 -1.73 1.26
C PRO A 222 8.34 -1.10 0.35
N LEU A 223 7.91 -0.34 -0.66
CA LEU A 223 8.76 0.46 -1.52
C LEU A 223 8.73 1.95 -1.15
N LYS A 224 7.69 2.36 -0.47
CA LYS A 224 7.48 3.74 -0.01
C LYS A 224 7.52 3.80 1.51
N THR A 225 8.11 4.87 2.04
CA THR A 225 8.07 5.17 3.47
C THR A 225 6.65 5.56 3.91
N ASN A 226 6.36 5.56 5.21
CA ASN A 226 5.06 5.99 5.71
C ASN A 226 4.70 7.41 5.24
N GLN A 227 5.67 8.35 5.26
CA GLN A 227 5.45 9.73 4.82
C GLN A 227 5.15 9.80 3.31
N GLU A 228 5.87 9.01 2.49
CA GLU A 228 5.60 8.90 1.05
C GLU A 228 4.20 8.32 0.79
N MET A 229 3.79 7.25 1.51
CA MET A 229 2.46 6.65 1.40
C MET A 229 1.36 7.63 1.82
N ILE A 230 1.55 8.35 2.92
CA ILE A 230 0.62 9.40 3.38
C ILE A 230 0.42 10.45 2.28
N GLN A 231 1.52 10.92 1.67
CA GLN A 231 1.43 11.91 0.60
C GLN A 231 0.70 11.37 -0.63
N ILE A 232 0.95 10.12 -1.03
CA ILE A 232 0.25 9.45 -2.14
C ILE A 232 -1.23 9.32 -1.85
N PHE A 233 -1.61 8.86 -0.66
CA PHE A 233 -3.02 8.73 -0.27
C PHE A 233 -3.73 10.07 -0.11
N LYS A 234 -3.02 11.14 0.28
CA LYS A 234 -3.56 12.51 0.23
C LYS A 234 -3.91 12.92 -1.22
N TRP A 235 -3.07 12.55 -2.20
CA TRP A 235 -3.38 12.77 -3.63
C TRP A 235 -4.53 11.90 -4.14
N PHE A 236 -4.68 10.67 -3.63
CA PHE A 236 -5.82 9.82 -3.96
C PHE A 236 -7.14 10.40 -3.44
N ASN A 237 -7.12 11.15 -2.35
CA ASN A 237 -8.25 11.89 -1.80
C ASN A 237 -9.54 11.07 -1.72
N GLY A 238 -9.48 9.89 -1.11
CA GLY A 238 -10.60 8.97 -0.94
C GLY A 238 -10.83 8.01 -2.11
N SER A 239 -10.13 8.14 -3.24
CA SER A 239 -10.18 7.15 -4.33
C SER A 239 -9.57 5.82 -3.89
N ASN A 240 -10.22 4.71 -4.21
CA ASN A 240 -9.68 3.37 -3.97
C ASN A 240 -8.70 2.99 -5.07
N ASP A 241 -7.60 2.33 -4.71
CA ASP A 241 -6.65 1.75 -5.66
C ASP A 241 -6.94 0.25 -5.83
N VAL A 242 -7.77 -0.04 -6.82
CA VAL A 242 -8.23 -1.38 -7.20
C VAL A 242 -8.14 -1.50 -8.71
N ALA A 243 -7.37 -2.45 -9.21
CA ALA A 243 -7.34 -2.73 -10.63
C ALA A 243 -8.74 -3.14 -11.14
N SER A 244 -9.04 -2.83 -12.39
CA SER A 244 -10.34 -3.17 -13.00
C SER A 244 -10.15 -3.67 -14.42
N TRP A 245 -10.22 -4.99 -14.60
CA TRP A 245 -10.22 -5.68 -15.89
C TRP A 245 -11.54 -6.41 -16.12
N PRO A 246 -11.88 -6.80 -17.33
CA PRO A 246 -13.02 -7.68 -17.59
C PRO A 246 -12.88 -8.99 -16.82
N ALA A 247 -13.89 -9.36 -16.06
CA ALA A 247 -13.89 -10.62 -15.32
C ALA A 247 -14.00 -11.81 -16.29
N PRO A 248 -13.16 -12.85 -16.15
CA PRO A 248 -13.32 -14.10 -16.89
C PRO A 248 -14.64 -14.78 -16.52
N LYS A 249 -15.45 -15.14 -17.50
CA LYS A 249 -16.79 -15.70 -17.30
C LYS A 249 -16.77 -17.00 -16.51
N GLU A 250 -15.75 -17.82 -16.70
CA GLU A 250 -15.52 -19.09 -16.03
C GLU A 250 -15.20 -18.96 -14.52
N ARG A 251 -14.95 -17.73 -14.03
CA ARG A 251 -14.76 -17.45 -12.61
C ARG A 251 -16.02 -16.94 -11.92
N ILE A 252 -17.08 -16.69 -12.67
CA ILE A 252 -18.37 -16.23 -12.15
C ILE A 252 -19.22 -17.46 -11.84
N ASN A 253 -19.67 -17.59 -10.60
CA ASN A 253 -20.49 -18.73 -10.17
C ASN A 253 -21.81 -18.78 -10.97
N PRO A 254 -22.02 -19.80 -11.84
CA PRO A 254 -23.19 -19.88 -12.68
C PRO A 254 -24.48 -20.27 -11.92
N ASN A 255 -24.36 -20.72 -10.67
CA ASN A 255 -25.48 -21.16 -9.83
C ASN A 255 -26.09 -20.00 -9.02
N VAL A 256 -25.59 -18.77 -9.18
CA VAL A 256 -26.08 -17.56 -8.51
C VAL A 256 -26.72 -16.64 -9.53
N THR A 257 -27.90 -16.12 -9.24
CA THR A 257 -28.64 -15.20 -10.11
C THR A 257 -27.98 -13.83 -10.22
N TRP A 258 -27.22 -13.46 -9.22
CA TRP A 258 -26.48 -12.19 -9.10
C TRP A 258 -27.38 -10.94 -9.13
N SER A 259 -28.69 -11.06 -8.92
CA SER A 259 -29.54 -9.90 -8.65
C SER A 259 -29.27 -9.37 -7.25
N PHE A 260 -29.43 -8.06 -7.06
CA PHE A 260 -29.20 -7.46 -5.74
C PHE A 260 -30.22 -7.95 -4.71
N GLU A 261 -31.45 -8.21 -5.16
CA GLU A 261 -32.52 -8.73 -4.32
C GLU A 261 -32.22 -10.14 -3.82
N ASP A 262 -31.89 -11.08 -4.73
CA ASP A 262 -31.61 -12.48 -4.36
C ASP A 262 -30.35 -12.61 -3.50
N MET A 263 -29.37 -11.76 -3.71
CA MET A 263 -28.15 -11.73 -2.89
C MET A 263 -28.34 -11.03 -1.54
N HIS A 264 -29.44 -10.30 -1.35
CA HIS A 264 -29.57 -9.35 -0.25
C HIS A 264 -28.34 -8.45 -0.14
N LEU A 265 -27.91 -7.86 -1.29
CA LEU A 265 -26.63 -7.17 -1.42
C LEU A 265 -26.46 -6.08 -0.37
N PHE A 266 -27.46 -5.21 -0.23
CA PHE A 266 -27.47 -4.16 0.78
C PHE A 266 -28.24 -4.59 2.02
N LYS A 267 -27.77 -4.18 3.20
CA LYS A 267 -28.50 -4.36 4.47
C LYS A 267 -29.81 -3.59 4.48
N ASN A 268 -29.88 -2.46 3.77
CA ASN A 268 -31.12 -1.76 3.50
C ASN A 268 -31.82 -2.41 2.31
N GLU A 269 -32.80 -3.25 2.58
CA GLU A 269 -33.55 -4.04 1.58
C GLU A 269 -34.23 -3.18 0.49
N SER A 270 -34.58 -1.94 0.77
CA SER A 270 -35.16 -1.04 -0.24
C SER A 270 -34.18 -0.74 -1.38
N ARG A 271 -32.86 -0.73 -1.10
CA ARG A 271 -31.82 -0.54 -2.13
C ARG A 271 -31.67 -1.73 -3.06
N ASN A 272 -31.99 -2.93 -2.60
CA ASN A 272 -31.90 -4.14 -3.41
C ASN A 272 -32.94 -4.18 -4.55
N ARG A 273 -34.04 -3.43 -4.38
CA ARG A 273 -35.17 -3.35 -5.34
C ARG A 273 -35.15 -2.10 -6.20
N LEU A 274 -34.18 -1.20 -6.02
CA LEU A 274 -34.11 0.01 -6.82
C LEU A 274 -33.81 -0.34 -8.28
N VAL A 275 -34.79 -0.10 -9.13
CA VAL A 275 -34.63 -0.28 -10.59
C VAL A 275 -33.64 0.76 -11.13
N HIS A 276 -32.60 0.29 -11.79
CA HIS A 276 -31.62 1.15 -12.45
C HIS A 276 -31.83 1.11 -13.97
N ASN A 277 -32.11 2.25 -14.58
CA ASN A 277 -32.40 2.36 -16.03
C ASN A 277 -33.46 1.38 -16.54
N GLY A 278 -34.54 1.15 -15.77
CA GLY A 278 -35.63 0.26 -16.14
C GLY A 278 -35.34 -1.24 -15.98
N HIS A 279 -34.21 -1.61 -15.43
CA HIS A 279 -33.82 -3.00 -15.20
C HIS A 279 -33.58 -3.29 -13.71
N GLU A 280 -33.85 -4.52 -13.32
CA GLU A 280 -33.46 -5.05 -12.02
C GLU A 280 -31.95 -4.97 -11.85
N PRO A 281 -31.43 -4.42 -10.75
CA PRO A 281 -30.01 -4.26 -10.55
C PRO A 281 -29.34 -5.62 -10.35
N LYS A 282 -28.27 -5.86 -11.12
CA LYS A 282 -27.45 -7.08 -11.06
C LYS A 282 -25.99 -6.72 -10.84
N MET A 283 -25.25 -7.65 -10.23
CA MET A 283 -23.82 -7.51 -10.03
C MET A 283 -23.11 -7.37 -11.39
N GLN A 284 -22.30 -6.32 -11.48
CA GLN A 284 -21.35 -6.14 -12.57
C GLN A 284 -20.00 -6.67 -12.13
N PHE A 285 -19.38 -7.50 -12.96
CA PHE A 285 -18.14 -8.17 -12.59
C PHE A 285 -16.93 -7.48 -13.20
N ALA A 286 -15.95 -7.27 -12.35
CA ALA A 286 -14.60 -6.90 -12.73
C ALA A 286 -13.59 -7.80 -12.04
N LYS A 287 -12.38 -7.90 -12.60
CA LYS A 287 -11.24 -8.61 -12.03
C LYS A 287 -10.19 -7.60 -11.57
N SER A 288 -9.58 -7.86 -10.44
CA SER A 288 -8.41 -7.14 -9.95
C SER A 288 -7.25 -8.09 -9.65
N MET A 289 -6.30 -7.61 -8.90
CA MET A 289 -5.37 -8.39 -8.11
C MET A 289 -5.88 -8.50 -6.67
N VAL A 290 -5.28 -9.37 -5.88
CA VAL A 290 -5.67 -9.59 -4.46
C VAL A 290 -5.30 -8.39 -3.57
N HIS A 291 -4.22 -7.71 -3.92
CA HIS A 291 -3.74 -6.52 -3.21
C HIS A 291 -4.49 -5.26 -3.67
N VAL A 292 -4.94 -4.49 -2.73
CA VAL A 292 -5.70 -3.25 -2.97
C VAL A 292 -5.43 -2.24 -1.85
N SER A 293 -5.64 -0.95 -2.14
CA SER A 293 -5.69 0.10 -1.12
C SER A 293 -7.07 0.74 -1.10
N LEU A 294 -7.78 0.60 -0.01
CA LEU A 294 -9.17 1.05 0.14
C LEU A 294 -9.27 2.20 1.13
N SER A 295 -10.07 3.21 0.79
CA SER A 295 -10.38 4.31 1.71
C SER A 295 -11.19 3.81 2.91
N ARG A 296 -11.12 4.53 4.03
CA ARG A 296 -11.95 4.24 5.21
C ARG A 296 -13.43 4.23 4.86
N ALA A 297 -13.86 5.12 3.97
CA ALA A 297 -15.25 5.20 3.53
C ALA A 297 -15.69 3.91 2.82
N MET A 298 -14.83 3.35 1.95
CA MET A 298 -15.12 2.08 1.27
C MET A 298 -15.20 0.91 2.25
N ILE A 299 -14.27 0.81 3.19
CA ILE A 299 -14.31 -0.26 4.21
C ILE A 299 -15.58 -0.13 5.08
N ASN A 300 -15.93 1.07 5.51
CA ASN A 300 -17.16 1.29 6.26
C ASN A 300 -18.40 0.90 5.44
N PHE A 301 -18.45 1.27 4.16
CA PHE A 301 -19.52 0.89 3.25
C PHE A 301 -19.66 -0.65 3.15
N MET A 302 -18.54 -1.37 2.97
CA MET A 302 -18.54 -2.84 2.91
C MET A 302 -19.02 -3.48 4.21
N LEU A 303 -18.67 -2.91 5.38
CA LEU A 303 -19.01 -3.47 6.69
C LEU A 303 -20.41 -3.10 7.16
N TYR A 304 -20.92 -1.91 6.82
CA TYR A 304 -22.14 -1.38 7.43
C TYR A 304 -23.31 -1.29 6.46
N ASP A 305 -23.07 -1.07 5.16
CA ASP A 305 -24.12 -0.95 4.13
C ASP A 305 -24.32 -2.25 3.35
N ILE A 306 -23.27 -3.03 3.14
CA ILE A 306 -23.27 -4.29 2.36
C ILE A 306 -23.40 -5.50 3.30
N ASN A 307 -24.15 -6.53 2.90
CA ASN A 307 -24.15 -7.86 3.53
C ASN A 307 -22.91 -8.65 3.08
N PHE A 308 -21.71 -8.15 3.42
CA PHE A 308 -20.46 -8.60 2.83
C PHE A 308 -20.18 -10.08 3.07
N GLU A 309 -20.46 -10.60 4.28
CA GLU A 309 -20.27 -12.02 4.59
C GLU A 309 -21.20 -12.94 3.77
N SER A 310 -22.45 -12.51 3.51
CA SER A 310 -23.38 -13.26 2.65
C SER A 310 -22.89 -13.29 1.21
N ILE A 311 -22.39 -12.16 0.71
CA ILE A 311 -21.87 -12.05 -0.66
C ILE A 311 -20.61 -12.89 -0.84
N LEU A 312 -19.72 -12.94 0.16
CA LEU A 312 -18.53 -13.79 0.12
C LEU A 312 -18.86 -15.23 -0.22
N LYS A 313 -19.97 -15.80 0.32
CA LYS A 313 -20.41 -17.18 0.04
C LYS A 313 -20.69 -17.39 -1.44
N ASN A 314 -21.26 -16.39 -2.13
CA ASN A 314 -21.59 -16.48 -3.55
C ASN A 314 -20.35 -16.45 -4.44
N PHE A 315 -19.30 -15.72 -4.01
CA PHE A 315 -18.01 -15.68 -4.70
C PHE A 315 -17.11 -16.87 -4.38
N GLU A 316 -17.31 -17.54 -3.23
CA GLU A 316 -16.50 -18.69 -2.79
C GLU A 316 -17.06 -19.99 -3.40
N TRP A 317 -16.57 -20.35 -4.59
CA TRP A 317 -16.97 -21.55 -5.30
C TRP A 317 -15.76 -22.21 -5.99
N ASP A 318 -15.90 -23.41 -6.55
CA ASP A 318 -14.76 -24.13 -7.12
C ASP A 318 -14.30 -23.57 -8.46
N ALA A 319 -13.62 -22.40 -8.38
CA ALA A 319 -12.95 -21.79 -9.51
C ALA A 319 -11.55 -21.25 -9.09
N PHE A 320 -10.73 -20.95 -10.07
CA PHE A 320 -9.38 -20.40 -9.85
C PHE A 320 -9.42 -18.87 -9.67
N ALA A 321 -8.65 -18.35 -8.69
CA ALA A 321 -8.45 -16.92 -8.43
C ALA A 321 -9.77 -16.15 -8.22
N ILE A 322 -10.65 -16.71 -7.40
CA ILE A 322 -11.95 -16.11 -7.03
C ILE A 322 -11.76 -14.87 -6.14
N ASP A 323 -10.70 -14.80 -5.37
CA ASP A 323 -10.31 -13.67 -4.53
C ASP A 323 -9.97 -12.40 -5.35
N GLU A 324 -9.75 -12.54 -6.65
CA GLU A 324 -9.50 -11.42 -7.57
C GLU A 324 -10.78 -10.74 -8.09
N LEU A 325 -11.98 -11.26 -7.79
CA LEU A 325 -13.23 -10.74 -8.34
C LEU A 325 -13.96 -9.77 -7.42
N ILE A 326 -14.08 -10.10 -6.14
CA ILE A 326 -15.03 -9.41 -5.26
C ILE A 326 -14.69 -7.93 -5.03
N MET A 327 -13.41 -7.61 -4.76
CA MET A 327 -13.00 -6.22 -4.53
C MET A 327 -13.18 -5.37 -5.78
N ALA A 328 -12.80 -5.90 -6.94
CA ALA A 328 -12.99 -5.20 -8.21
C ALA A 328 -14.45 -5.01 -8.57
N SER A 329 -15.29 -6.05 -8.40
CA SER A 329 -16.71 -5.99 -8.70
C SER A 329 -17.44 -4.98 -7.81
N LEU A 330 -17.19 -4.99 -6.50
CA LEU A 330 -17.77 -4.01 -5.58
C LEU A 330 -17.26 -2.59 -5.87
N ASN A 331 -15.97 -2.42 -6.19
CA ASN A 331 -15.36 -1.12 -6.42
C ASN A 331 -15.79 -0.48 -7.74
N SER A 332 -16.14 -1.29 -8.76
CA SER A 332 -16.38 -0.80 -10.13
C SER A 332 -17.83 -0.85 -10.58
N ALA A 333 -18.74 -1.44 -9.79
CA ALA A 333 -20.14 -1.55 -10.16
C ALA A 333 -20.86 -0.21 -10.00
N ASP A 334 -21.19 0.43 -11.13
CA ASP A 334 -21.83 1.75 -11.15
C ASP A 334 -23.18 1.76 -10.40
N ALA A 335 -23.95 0.65 -10.45
CA ALA A 335 -25.22 0.50 -9.72
C ALA A 335 -25.07 0.38 -8.19
N ILE A 336 -23.90 0.00 -7.69
CA ILE A 336 -23.58 -0.05 -6.26
C ILE A 336 -23.20 1.33 -5.74
N ASP A 337 -22.55 2.12 -6.57
CA ASP A 337 -22.06 3.46 -6.27
C ASP A 337 -21.19 3.54 -4.99
N PRO A 338 -20.08 2.77 -4.91
CA PRO A 338 -19.26 2.69 -3.72
C PRO A 338 -18.44 3.96 -3.49
N PRO A 339 -18.19 4.35 -2.23
CA PRO A 339 -17.32 5.48 -1.91
C PRO A 339 -15.91 5.31 -2.48
N GLY A 340 -15.41 6.32 -3.21
CA GLY A 340 -14.09 6.26 -3.83
C GLY A 340 -13.94 5.22 -4.94
N GLY A 341 -15.05 4.65 -5.39
CA GLY A 341 -15.08 3.64 -6.43
C GLY A 341 -14.71 4.15 -7.81
N PHE A 342 -14.65 3.21 -8.74
CA PHE A 342 -14.35 3.43 -10.15
C PHE A 342 -15.53 2.95 -11.01
N THR A 343 -15.35 2.72 -12.31
CA THR A 343 -16.42 2.30 -13.23
C THR A 343 -16.02 1.12 -14.11
N THR A 344 -16.94 0.19 -14.32
CA THR A 344 -16.77 -0.90 -15.30
C THR A 344 -16.71 -0.38 -16.74
N SER A 345 -17.21 0.82 -17.02
CA SER A 345 -17.12 1.43 -18.36
C SER A 345 -15.68 1.57 -18.84
N CYS A 346 -14.72 1.76 -17.93
CA CYS A 346 -13.30 1.85 -18.25
C CYS A 346 -12.62 0.49 -18.41
N SER A 347 -13.12 -0.58 -17.81
CA SER A 347 -12.52 -1.93 -17.89
C SER A 347 -12.50 -2.49 -19.31
N LYS A 348 -13.44 -2.06 -20.18
CA LYS A 348 -13.58 -2.49 -21.57
C LYS A 348 -12.36 -2.17 -22.45
N TYR A 349 -11.58 -1.17 -22.09
CA TYR A 349 -10.50 -0.65 -22.94
C TYR A 349 -9.20 -1.43 -22.84
N LYS A 350 -9.14 -2.56 -22.12
CA LYS A 350 -7.90 -3.31 -21.83
C LYS A 350 -6.74 -2.41 -21.33
N ILE A 351 -7.08 -1.23 -20.86
CA ILE A 351 -6.13 -0.34 -20.25
C ILE A 351 -5.83 -0.98 -18.92
N ALA A 352 -4.69 -1.64 -18.85
CA ALA A 352 -4.15 -2.17 -17.62
C ALA A 352 -3.93 -0.98 -16.69
N TYR A 353 -4.93 -0.68 -15.84
CA TYR A 353 -4.70 0.21 -14.73
C TYR A 353 -3.88 -0.56 -13.73
N TRP A 354 -2.58 -0.34 -13.80
CA TRP A 354 -1.67 -0.85 -12.82
C TRP A 354 -2.05 -0.23 -11.48
N THR A 355 -2.38 -1.09 -10.54
CA THR A 355 -2.57 -0.62 -9.17
C THR A 355 -1.26 -0.05 -8.65
N MET A 356 -1.35 1.05 -7.92
CA MET A 356 -0.21 1.61 -7.22
C MET A 356 0.09 0.86 -5.92
N THR A 357 -0.80 -0.03 -5.48
CA THR A 357 -0.62 -0.80 -4.26
C THR A 357 0.60 -1.70 -4.33
N ARG A 358 0.83 -2.42 -5.46
CA ARG A 358 1.92 -3.39 -5.55
C ARG A 358 2.50 -3.50 -6.96
N TRP A 359 3.81 -3.55 -7.05
CA TRP A 359 4.57 -3.87 -8.25
C TRP A 359 4.96 -5.35 -8.26
N GLU A 360 4.90 -5.96 -9.44
CA GLU A 360 5.25 -7.35 -9.71
C GLU A 360 5.97 -7.45 -11.05
N MET A 361 7.00 -8.29 -11.09
CA MET A 361 7.70 -8.60 -12.33
C MET A 361 7.13 -9.91 -12.89
N TRP A 362 6.24 -9.79 -13.86
CA TRP A 362 5.63 -10.96 -14.49
C TRP A 362 6.48 -11.52 -15.61
N LEU A 363 6.50 -12.85 -15.78
CA LEU A 363 7.27 -13.52 -16.83
C LEU A 363 6.89 -13.10 -18.25
N TRP A 364 5.67 -12.65 -18.46
CA TRP A 364 5.22 -12.17 -19.79
C TRP A 364 5.57 -10.70 -20.05
N ASP A 365 5.90 -9.92 -19.03
CA ASP A 365 6.27 -8.50 -19.17
C ASP A 365 7.78 -8.34 -19.36
N VAL A 366 8.57 -9.31 -18.92
CA VAL A 366 10.04 -9.27 -19.02
C VAL A 366 10.55 -10.42 -19.88
N LYS A 367 11.42 -10.11 -20.84
CA LYS A 367 12.05 -11.12 -21.68
C LYS A 367 12.92 -12.09 -20.89
N ASN A 368 13.49 -11.64 -19.77
CA ASN A 368 14.36 -12.43 -18.92
C ASN A 368 14.08 -12.12 -17.44
N CYS A 369 13.45 -13.05 -16.75
CA CYS A 369 13.55 -13.11 -15.30
C CYS A 369 14.96 -13.56 -14.95
N SER A 370 15.79 -12.69 -14.38
CA SER A 370 17.17 -13.00 -14.00
C SER A 370 17.27 -13.96 -12.80
N THR A 371 16.14 -14.31 -12.22
CA THR A 371 16.02 -15.18 -11.05
C THR A 371 15.09 -16.35 -11.35
N ILE A 372 14.63 -17.02 -10.31
CA ILE A 372 13.59 -18.04 -10.41
C ILE A 372 12.20 -17.39 -10.37
N ALA A 373 11.20 -18.08 -10.89
CA ALA A 373 9.79 -17.61 -10.85
C ALA A 373 8.93 -18.56 -10.02
N ARG A 374 7.93 -17.99 -9.36
CA ARG A 374 6.87 -18.72 -8.68
C ARG A 374 5.51 -18.14 -9.07
N HIS A 375 4.62 -19.00 -9.60
CA HIS A 375 3.29 -18.58 -10.12
C HIS A 375 3.42 -17.45 -11.16
N SER A 376 4.33 -17.61 -12.11
CA SER A 376 4.61 -16.65 -13.17
C SER A 376 5.13 -15.26 -12.73
N VAL A 377 5.47 -15.08 -11.46
CA VAL A 377 6.09 -13.86 -10.93
C VAL A 377 7.55 -14.16 -10.59
N CYS A 378 8.46 -13.30 -11.05
CA CYS A 378 9.88 -13.36 -10.69
C CYS A 378 10.08 -13.16 -9.19
N ILE A 379 10.95 -13.97 -8.59
CA ILE A 379 11.40 -13.75 -7.22
C ILE A 379 12.45 -12.65 -7.24
N LEU A 380 12.23 -11.63 -6.43
CA LEU A 380 13.11 -10.47 -6.36
C LEU A 380 14.35 -10.81 -5.53
N GLY A 381 15.51 -10.64 -6.13
CA GLY A 381 16.82 -10.76 -5.50
C GLY A 381 17.57 -9.45 -5.53
N MET A 382 18.84 -9.46 -5.13
CA MET A 382 19.73 -8.30 -5.07
C MET A 382 19.78 -7.51 -6.37
N GLU A 383 19.74 -8.19 -7.51
CA GLU A 383 19.77 -7.64 -8.87
C GLU A 383 18.57 -6.73 -9.20
N HIS A 384 17.48 -6.85 -8.45
CA HIS A 384 16.26 -6.07 -8.68
C HIS A 384 16.16 -4.80 -7.81
N LEU A 385 17.03 -4.64 -6.80
CA LEU A 385 16.90 -3.57 -5.80
C LEU A 385 16.94 -2.16 -6.43
N ARG A 386 17.78 -1.95 -7.46
CA ARG A 386 17.82 -0.68 -8.19
C ARG A 386 16.54 -0.40 -8.97
N VAL A 387 15.92 -1.44 -9.53
CA VAL A 387 14.66 -1.30 -10.26
C VAL A 387 13.56 -0.91 -9.29
N ILE A 388 13.37 -1.67 -8.21
CA ILE A 388 12.31 -1.42 -7.23
C ILE A 388 12.47 -0.09 -6.46
N ALA A 389 13.70 0.44 -6.38
CA ALA A 389 13.94 1.76 -5.79
C ALA A 389 13.27 2.91 -6.55
N ASN A 390 12.99 2.72 -7.85
CA ASN A 390 12.52 3.76 -8.76
C ASN A 390 11.08 3.59 -9.24
N VAL A 391 10.41 2.48 -8.91
CA VAL A 391 9.01 2.27 -9.33
C VAL A 391 8.04 3.11 -8.47
N PRO A 392 6.90 3.55 -9.04
CA PRO A 392 5.95 4.41 -8.33
C PRO A 392 5.11 3.68 -7.29
N GLN A 393 4.99 2.36 -7.35
CA GLN A 393 4.13 1.56 -6.49
C GLN A 393 4.54 1.61 -5.01
N LEU A 394 3.58 1.29 -4.14
CA LEU A 394 3.75 1.33 -2.67
C LEU A 394 4.52 0.13 -2.15
N PHE A 395 4.28 -1.05 -2.72
CA PHE A 395 4.88 -2.34 -2.35
C PHE A 395 5.42 -3.06 -3.57
N ALA A 396 6.27 -4.09 -3.35
CA ALA A 396 6.68 -5.05 -4.37
C ALA A 396 6.47 -6.48 -3.90
N ASN A 397 6.25 -7.39 -4.85
CA ASN A 397 6.15 -8.84 -4.66
C ASN A 397 6.91 -9.56 -5.78
N LYS A 398 7.67 -10.58 -5.46
CA LYS A 398 7.73 -11.28 -4.17
C LYS A 398 9.19 -11.43 -3.76
N VAL A 399 9.46 -11.16 -2.50
CA VAL A 399 10.76 -11.42 -1.88
C VAL A 399 10.63 -12.66 -1.01
N ILE A 400 11.46 -13.65 -1.28
CA ILE A 400 11.45 -14.94 -0.56
C ILE A 400 12.78 -15.13 0.18
N PRO A 401 12.79 -15.16 1.53
CA PRO A 401 14.02 -15.27 2.32
C PRO A 401 14.86 -16.52 2.03
N SER A 402 14.21 -17.63 1.68
CA SER A 402 14.90 -18.87 1.29
C SER A 402 15.57 -18.77 -0.08
N TYR A 403 15.23 -17.77 -0.89
CA TYR A 403 15.91 -17.45 -2.14
C TYR A 403 17.01 -16.41 -1.95
N ASP A 404 16.69 -15.25 -1.38
CA ASP A 404 17.65 -14.16 -1.15
C ASP A 404 17.23 -13.26 0.03
N PHE A 405 17.60 -13.66 1.24
CA PHE A 405 17.36 -12.84 2.43
C PHE A 405 18.26 -11.59 2.47
N GLY A 406 19.45 -11.67 1.86
CA GLY A 406 20.36 -10.53 1.74
C GLY A 406 19.75 -9.38 0.96
N ALA A 407 19.04 -9.68 -0.12
CA ALA A 407 18.28 -8.66 -0.88
C ALA A 407 17.22 -7.98 0.00
N ALA A 408 16.45 -8.76 0.79
CA ALA A 408 15.50 -8.19 1.71
C ALA A 408 16.17 -7.24 2.72
N VAL A 409 17.25 -7.67 3.36
CA VAL A 409 17.98 -6.87 4.35
C VAL A 409 18.51 -5.58 3.74
N CYS A 410 19.16 -5.65 2.58
CA CYS A 410 19.69 -4.47 1.91
C CYS A 410 18.58 -3.51 1.47
N TRP A 411 17.42 -4.03 1.08
CA TRP A 411 16.26 -3.19 0.80
C TRP A 411 15.75 -2.47 2.05
N TYR A 412 15.62 -3.17 3.19
CA TYR A 412 15.16 -2.55 4.43
C TYR A 412 16.18 -1.57 5.02
N GLU A 413 17.48 -1.76 4.81
CA GLU A 413 18.52 -0.78 5.17
C GLU A 413 18.34 0.53 4.36
N GLU A 414 18.10 0.42 3.05
CA GLU A 414 17.79 1.59 2.21
C GLU A 414 16.45 2.24 2.56
N HIS A 415 15.41 1.46 2.82
CA HIS A 415 14.12 1.96 3.28
C HIS A 415 14.24 2.71 4.60
N PHE A 416 15.02 2.17 5.54
CA PHE A 416 15.33 2.82 6.82
C PHE A 416 16.06 4.15 6.61
N ARG A 417 17.06 4.17 5.74
CA ARG A 417 17.79 5.39 5.38
C ARG A 417 16.86 6.46 4.81
N ARG A 418 15.95 6.07 3.93
CA ARG A 418 14.93 6.95 3.34
C ARG A 418 13.95 7.48 4.37
N THR A 419 13.54 6.65 5.32
CA THR A 419 12.58 7.02 6.38
C THR A 419 13.18 8.02 7.35
N HIS A 420 14.39 7.80 7.82
CA HIS A 420 14.95 8.53 8.95
C HIS A 420 15.93 9.65 8.58
N PHE A 421 16.59 9.56 7.42
CA PHE A 421 17.63 10.52 7.02
C PHE A 421 17.29 11.32 5.78
N ASP A 422 16.70 10.72 4.76
CA ASP A 422 16.48 11.39 3.46
C ASP A 422 15.09 12.05 3.35
N ARG A 423 14.06 11.50 3.98
CA ARG A 423 12.66 11.99 3.94
C ARG A 423 12.20 12.38 2.53
N GLY A 424 12.51 11.56 1.56
CA GLY A 424 12.51 11.81 0.12
C GLY A 424 11.17 12.12 -0.57
N LEU A 425 10.27 12.93 0.03
CA LEU A 425 9.02 13.35 -0.62
C LEU A 425 9.26 14.02 -1.99
N HIS A 426 10.42 14.62 -2.20
CA HIS A 426 10.82 15.22 -3.49
C HIS A 426 11.00 14.17 -4.61
N ARG A 427 11.10 12.89 -4.28
CA ARG A 427 11.19 11.78 -5.25
C ARG A 427 9.84 11.36 -5.80
N LEU A 428 8.73 11.83 -5.21
CA LEU A 428 7.39 11.50 -5.67
C LEU A 428 7.00 12.38 -6.85
N ALA A 429 6.77 11.77 -7.99
CA ALA A 429 6.22 12.45 -9.15
C ALA A 429 4.70 12.56 -9.02
N SER A 430 4.20 13.67 -8.49
CA SER A 430 2.77 13.89 -8.21
C SER A 430 1.87 13.72 -9.43
N ASN A 431 2.38 14.06 -10.63
CA ASN A 431 1.67 13.88 -11.89
C ASN A 431 1.28 12.42 -12.16
N ILE A 432 2.11 11.44 -11.76
CA ILE A 432 1.80 10.02 -11.90
C ILE A 432 0.53 9.70 -11.10
N TYR A 433 0.50 10.03 -9.81
CA TYR A 433 -0.58 9.66 -8.90
C TYR A 433 -1.87 10.45 -9.16
N LEU A 434 -1.77 11.75 -9.45
CA LEU A 434 -2.92 12.63 -9.70
C LEU A 434 -3.63 12.34 -11.03
N ASN A 435 -2.92 11.73 -12.00
CA ASN A 435 -3.47 11.40 -13.33
C ASN A 435 -3.94 9.95 -13.45
N LEU A 436 -3.83 9.13 -12.39
CA LEU A 436 -4.41 7.80 -12.37
C LEU A 436 -5.92 7.88 -12.68
N PRO A 437 -6.45 7.01 -13.53
CA PRO A 437 -7.84 7.09 -13.97
C PRO A 437 -8.86 7.08 -12.82
N HIS A 438 -8.66 6.21 -11.83
CA HIS A 438 -9.54 6.14 -10.66
C HIS A 438 -9.44 7.41 -9.79
N VAL A 439 -8.27 8.03 -9.68
CA VAL A 439 -8.09 9.30 -8.96
C VAL A 439 -8.77 10.46 -9.70
N ARG A 440 -8.62 10.53 -11.04
CA ARG A 440 -9.32 11.52 -11.86
C ARG A 440 -10.84 11.33 -11.80
N PHE A 441 -11.32 10.09 -11.90
CA PHE A 441 -12.73 9.75 -11.80
C PHE A 441 -13.33 10.23 -10.48
N ASN A 442 -12.72 9.86 -9.36
CA ASN A 442 -13.16 10.27 -8.03
C ASN A 442 -13.15 11.81 -7.88
N ARG A 443 -12.11 12.48 -8.38
CA ARG A 443 -12.00 13.94 -8.34
C ARG A 443 -13.11 14.63 -9.15
N GLU A 444 -13.37 14.15 -10.37
CA GLU A 444 -14.41 14.70 -11.23
C GLU A 444 -15.80 14.46 -10.65
N ARG A 445 -16.06 13.25 -10.16
CA ARG A 445 -17.30 12.88 -9.49
C ARG A 445 -17.57 13.78 -8.27
N ASN A 446 -16.58 13.95 -7.39
CA ASN A 446 -16.71 14.81 -6.21
C ASN A 446 -16.92 16.29 -6.58
N ARG A 447 -16.32 16.76 -7.69
CA ARG A 447 -16.48 18.14 -8.17
C ARG A 447 -17.84 18.40 -8.81
N LEU A 448 -18.38 17.44 -9.55
CA LEU A 448 -19.62 17.59 -10.32
C LEU A 448 -20.88 17.14 -9.57
N GLY A 449 -20.75 16.28 -8.55
CA GLY A 449 -21.89 15.73 -7.80
C GLY A 449 -22.92 15.08 -8.74
N ASP A 450 -24.19 15.43 -8.57
CA ASP A 450 -25.31 14.89 -9.38
C ASP A 450 -25.20 15.19 -10.89
N LYS A 451 -24.34 16.12 -11.29
CA LYS A 451 -24.06 16.42 -12.71
C LYS A 451 -23.01 15.51 -13.33
N PHE A 452 -22.40 14.62 -12.54
CA PHE A 452 -21.38 13.69 -13.06
C PHE A 452 -22.04 12.61 -13.91
N ASN A 453 -21.58 12.49 -15.15
CA ASN A 453 -22.05 11.45 -16.08
C ASN A 453 -20.92 10.46 -16.35
N VAL A 454 -21.05 9.25 -15.82
CA VAL A 454 -20.07 8.16 -15.98
C VAL A 454 -19.76 7.85 -17.45
N THR A 455 -20.77 7.93 -18.34
CA THR A 455 -20.60 7.60 -19.77
C THR A 455 -19.75 8.62 -20.52
N GLN A 456 -19.60 9.82 -19.99
CA GLN A 456 -18.79 10.90 -20.55
C GLN A 456 -17.36 10.93 -20.01
N PHE A 457 -17.07 10.11 -18.99
CA PHE A 457 -15.72 10.07 -18.40
C PHE A 457 -14.70 9.49 -19.39
N VAL A 458 -13.59 10.22 -19.59
CA VAL A 458 -12.50 9.81 -20.46
C VAL A 458 -11.52 8.92 -19.67
N CYS A 459 -11.56 7.62 -19.91
CA CYS A 459 -10.74 6.63 -19.20
C CYS A 459 -9.25 6.80 -19.46
N LYS A 460 -8.83 7.13 -20.69
CA LYS A 460 -7.41 7.36 -21.04
C LYS A 460 -6.99 8.78 -20.67
N SER A 461 -5.80 8.92 -20.09
CA SER A 461 -5.13 10.23 -20.04
C SER A 461 -4.71 10.65 -21.45
N LYS A 462 -4.72 11.96 -21.74
CA LYS A 462 -4.15 12.50 -22.98
C LYS A 462 -2.62 12.36 -23.03
N ASP A 463 -2.00 12.27 -21.87
CA ASP A 463 -0.55 12.14 -21.71
C ASP A 463 -0.22 10.65 -21.49
N ASN A 464 0.35 10.01 -22.51
CA ASN A 464 0.76 8.59 -22.54
C ASN A 464 1.94 8.26 -21.58
N GLU A 465 2.22 9.09 -20.57
CA GLU A 465 3.35 8.86 -19.65
C GLU A 465 3.14 7.67 -18.70
N THR A 466 1.88 7.27 -18.45
CA THR A 466 1.60 6.11 -17.59
C THR A 466 1.91 4.77 -18.28
N ASP A 467 2.05 4.74 -19.62
CA ASP A 467 2.38 3.52 -20.37
C ASP A 467 3.89 3.19 -20.40
N ARG A 468 4.74 4.02 -19.77
CA ARG A 468 6.22 3.89 -19.80
C ARG A 468 6.82 3.07 -18.66
N TRP A 469 6.03 2.58 -17.73
CA TRP A 469 6.53 1.86 -16.54
C TRP A 469 6.40 0.33 -16.66
N HIS A 470 6.56 -0.19 -17.88
CA HIS A 470 6.59 -1.63 -18.20
C HIS A 470 8.00 -2.08 -18.55
#